data_9b05d29826cb7b91b7ba72ec66dc09d1
#
_entry.id   9b05d29826cb7b91b7ba72ec66dc09d1
#
_cell.length_a   1.000
_cell.length_b   1.000
_cell.length_c   1.000
_cell.angle_alpha   90.00
_cell.angle_beta   90.00
_cell.angle_gamma   90.00
#
_symmetry.space_group_name_H-M   'P 1'
#
loop_
_entity.id
_entity.type
_entity.pdbx_description
1 polymer ?
#
loop_
_entity_poly.entity_id
_entity_poly.type
_entity_poly.pdbx_seq_one_letter_code
_entity_poly.pdbx_strand_id
1 'polypeptide(L)'
;MMRPCLGLEDVGDTVWDVIILGAGPAGTIAAHQLATSGARTLLVDKRLFPRGKVCGACLNASALGVLKSVGLDGHLCELGGIRLDGLELRFAGRSARLNLPGGIALSRERLDVALVDLAVASGAVFLPRTEGLVGPIQADARRVALVQVDRAVTVRACVVLVATGLGQVRFEGESPVKSRSTARSRIGAGCMVDSFPDVYHQGTVFMTVGRNGYVGLVRVEDGQLNVAAAFNKYHVKESGSPGAAANRILLEAGFAPVPALDNAAWRGTASLTRQTRPIAGERFFVLGDAAGYIEPFTGEGMAWAMVSGQAIAPLVWRGIKCWEPSLSRTWVLLHRRLVTRRQYLCRALATLLHHPGLAHAAFELVARVPGVARLMIERVNASSALPRTS
;
A
#
# COMPACT_ATOMS: atom_id res chain seq x y z
N MET A 1 9.52 -21.08 -5.19
CA MET A 1 8.66 -22.23 -4.83
C MET A 1 8.25 -22.03 -3.38
N MET A 2 6.99 -21.66 -3.09
CA MET A 2 6.51 -21.54 -1.70
C MET A 2 6.72 -22.86 -0.97
N ARG A 3 7.34 -22.83 0.23
CA ARG A 3 7.39 -24.00 1.11
C ARG A 3 5.96 -24.42 1.46
N PRO A 4 5.70 -25.71 1.79
CA PRO A 4 4.37 -26.16 2.15
C PRO A 4 3.82 -25.28 3.27
N CYS A 5 2.66 -24.66 3.02
CA CYS A 5 1.93 -23.91 4.04
C CYS A 5 1.52 -24.88 5.14
N LEU A 6 1.80 -24.52 6.39
CA LEU A 6 1.22 -25.21 7.55
C LEU A 6 -0.30 -25.14 7.47
N GLY A 7 -0.99 -26.19 7.90
CA GLY A 7 -2.43 -26.21 8.05
C GLY A 7 -2.88 -25.33 9.23
N LEU A 8 -4.16 -24.99 9.28
CA LEU A 8 -4.72 -24.25 10.41
C LEU A 8 -4.61 -25.04 11.74
N GLU A 9 -4.62 -26.37 11.65
CA GLU A 9 -4.42 -27.31 12.76
C GLU A 9 -3.01 -27.24 13.35
N ASP A 10 -2.00 -26.94 12.55
CA ASP A 10 -0.59 -26.93 12.98
C ASP A 10 -0.22 -25.68 13.82
N VAL A 11 -1.07 -24.65 13.84
CA VAL A 11 -0.81 -23.39 14.56
C VAL A 11 -1.55 -23.28 15.89
N GLY A 12 -2.43 -24.27 16.20
CA GLY A 12 -3.17 -24.34 17.49
C GLY A 12 -2.24 -24.49 18.68
N ASP A 13 -2.77 -24.19 19.89
CA ASP A 13 -2.13 -24.31 21.21
C ASP A 13 -0.78 -23.61 21.41
N THR A 14 -0.25 -22.92 20.40
CA THR A 14 1.01 -22.19 20.46
C THR A 14 0.79 -20.73 20.86
N VAL A 15 1.57 -20.24 21.81
CA VAL A 15 1.69 -18.80 22.05
C VAL A 15 2.74 -18.25 21.09
N TRP A 16 2.31 -17.47 20.11
CA TRP A 16 3.17 -16.79 19.15
C TRP A 16 3.78 -15.54 19.79
N ASP A 17 5.01 -15.20 19.44
CA ASP A 17 5.58 -13.94 19.86
C ASP A 17 4.84 -12.78 19.15
N VAL A 18 4.55 -12.97 17.85
CA VAL A 18 3.77 -12.00 17.06
C VAL A 18 2.87 -12.69 16.04
N ILE A 19 1.63 -12.19 15.94
CA ILE A 19 0.70 -12.53 14.85
C ILE A 19 0.47 -11.27 14.02
N ILE A 20 0.64 -11.39 12.69
CA ILE A 20 0.52 -10.29 11.73
C ILE A 20 -0.67 -10.56 10.83
N LEU A 21 -1.67 -9.68 10.87
CA LEU A 21 -2.89 -9.78 10.09
C LEU A 21 -2.79 -8.95 8.82
N GLY A 22 -2.53 -9.60 7.70
CA GLY A 22 -2.35 -9.02 6.37
C GLY A 22 -0.92 -9.12 5.84
N ALA A 23 -0.75 -9.88 4.74
CA ALA A 23 0.52 -10.12 4.07
C ALA A 23 0.73 -9.15 2.87
N GLY A 24 0.39 -7.89 3.05
CA GLY A 24 0.82 -6.80 2.16
C GLY A 24 2.19 -6.25 2.55
N PRO A 25 2.72 -5.23 1.85
CA PRO A 25 4.08 -4.71 2.07
C PRO A 25 4.41 -4.33 3.51
N ALA A 26 3.45 -3.80 4.28
CA ALA A 26 3.68 -3.47 5.69
C ALA A 26 3.85 -4.72 6.56
N GLY A 27 2.94 -5.68 6.40
CA GLY A 27 2.94 -6.92 7.21
C GLY A 27 4.12 -7.82 6.88
N THR A 28 4.47 -7.97 5.60
CA THR A 28 5.58 -8.83 5.17
C THR A 28 6.94 -8.28 5.56
N ILE A 29 7.16 -6.96 5.46
CA ILE A 29 8.41 -6.32 5.94
C ILE A 29 8.53 -6.48 7.46
N ALA A 30 7.45 -6.27 8.22
CA ALA A 30 7.46 -6.51 9.67
C ALA A 30 7.72 -7.98 10.00
N ALA A 31 7.09 -8.93 9.28
CA ALA A 31 7.28 -10.36 9.47
C ALA A 31 8.72 -10.79 9.21
N HIS A 32 9.30 -10.32 8.09
CA HIS A 32 10.70 -10.57 7.76
C HIS A 32 11.62 -10.12 8.90
N GLN A 33 11.51 -8.88 9.35
CA GLN A 33 12.42 -8.34 10.37
C GLN A 33 12.28 -9.04 11.73
N LEU A 34 11.05 -9.33 12.14
CA LEU A 34 10.79 -9.99 13.41
C LEU A 34 11.25 -11.45 13.38
N ALA A 35 10.98 -12.18 12.29
CA ALA A 35 11.47 -13.55 12.13
C ALA A 35 13.00 -13.61 12.06
N THR A 36 13.65 -12.70 11.32
CA THR A 36 15.13 -12.58 11.28
C THR A 36 15.72 -12.31 12.66
N SER A 37 14.98 -11.59 13.53
CA SER A 37 15.39 -11.36 14.92
C SER A 37 15.09 -12.53 15.87
N GLY A 38 14.55 -13.65 15.38
CA GLY A 38 14.26 -14.87 16.12
C GLY A 38 12.88 -14.92 16.78
N ALA A 39 11.97 -13.97 16.48
CA ALA A 39 10.60 -14.02 16.96
C ALA A 39 9.79 -15.09 16.23
N ARG A 40 9.03 -15.91 16.97
CA ARG A 40 8.03 -16.83 16.41
C ARG A 40 6.91 -16.01 15.79
N THR A 41 6.97 -15.87 14.46
CA THR A 41 6.13 -14.96 13.69
C THR A 41 5.12 -15.73 12.85
N LEU A 42 3.83 -15.46 13.08
CA LEU A 42 2.73 -15.96 12.26
C LEU A 42 2.19 -14.81 11.40
N LEU A 43 2.29 -14.96 10.07
CA LEU A 43 1.75 -14.05 9.08
C LEU A 43 0.50 -14.66 8.44
N VAL A 44 -0.64 -13.96 8.48
CA VAL A 44 -1.89 -14.46 7.89
C VAL A 44 -2.44 -13.47 6.87
N ASP A 45 -3.06 -13.98 5.81
CA ASP A 45 -3.82 -13.15 4.86
C ASP A 45 -5.09 -13.90 4.43
N LYS A 46 -6.20 -13.17 4.34
CA LYS A 46 -7.49 -13.73 3.90
C LYS A 46 -7.53 -14.14 2.44
N ARG A 47 -6.54 -13.77 1.65
CA ARG A 47 -6.44 -14.09 0.23
C ARG A 47 -5.41 -15.19 -0.03
N LEU A 48 -5.62 -15.89 -1.14
CA LEU A 48 -4.59 -16.74 -1.73
C LEU A 48 -3.61 -15.86 -2.52
N PHE A 49 -2.35 -16.27 -2.61
CA PHE A 49 -1.30 -15.63 -3.42
C PHE A 49 -0.93 -16.50 -4.62
N PRO A 50 -0.58 -15.93 -5.78
CA PRO A 50 -0.52 -14.49 -6.07
C PRO A 50 -1.91 -13.83 -6.09
N ARG A 51 -1.98 -12.53 -5.72
CA ARG A 51 -3.24 -11.79 -5.69
C ARG A 51 -3.11 -10.38 -6.27
N GLY A 52 -4.04 -10.02 -7.13
CA GLY A 52 -4.14 -8.64 -7.60
C GLY A 52 -4.67 -7.70 -6.51
N LYS A 53 -4.11 -6.49 -6.46
CA LYS A 53 -4.56 -5.40 -5.61
C LYS A 53 -4.49 -4.09 -6.37
N VAL A 54 -5.53 -3.25 -6.24
CA VAL A 54 -5.53 -1.90 -6.84
C VAL A 54 -4.32 -1.11 -6.35
N CYS A 55 -3.46 -0.74 -7.28
CA CYS A 55 -2.20 -0.05 -7.02
C CYS A 55 -1.68 0.59 -8.31
N GLY A 56 -0.94 1.71 -8.21
CA GLY A 56 -0.22 2.30 -9.33
C GLY A 56 1.00 1.49 -9.79
N ALA A 57 1.34 0.39 -9.13
CA ALA A 57 2.46 -0.50 -9.44
C ALA A 57 3.86 0.17 -9.51
N CYS A 58 4.01 1.38 -8.95
CA CYS A 58 5.27 2.15 -8.98
C CYS A 58 5.95 2.10 -7.61
N LEU A 59 7.18 1.62 -7.59
CA LEU A 59 8.09 1.64 -6.45
C LEU A 59 8.99 2.88 -6.58
N ASN A 60 8.84 3.84 -5.69
CA ASN A 60 9.68 5.02 -5.64
C ASN A 60 10.99 4.78 -4.86
N ALA A 61 11.89 5.75 -4.84
CA ALA A 61 13.19 5.64 -4.17
C ALA A 61 13.06 5.25 -2.68
N SER A 62 12.02 5.72 -1.98
CA SER A 62 11.79 5.37 -0.57
C SER A 62 11.40 3.89 -0.40
N ALA A 63 10.55 3.36 -1.28
CA ALA A 63 10.21 1.93 -1.30
C ALA A 63 11.44 1.08 -1.65
N LEU A 64 12.21 1.49 -2.66
CA LEU A 64 13.45 0.81 -3.05
C LEU A 64 14.48 0.81 -1.92
N GLY A 65 14.58 1.89 -1.16
CA GLY A 65 15.45 1.97 0.03
C GLY A 65 15.09 0.92 1.09
N VAL A 66 13.80 0.70 1.36
CA VAL A 66 13.36 -0.36 2.28
C VAL A 66 13.66 -1.74 1.69
N LEU A 67 13.34 -1.98 0.41
CA LEU A 67 13.62 -3.26 -0.25
C LEU A 67 15.12 -3.60 -0.24
N LYS A 68 15.96 -2.59 -0.44
CA LYS A 68 17.43 -2.73 -0.30
C LYS A 68 17.85 -3.14 1.10
N SER A 69 17.25 -2.54 2.13
CA SER A 69 17.60 -2.86 3.53
C SER A 69 17.21 -4.28 3.96
N VAL A 70 16.34 -4.94 3.21
CA VAL A 70 15.92 -6.34 3.42
C VAL A 70 16.48 -7.30 2.37
N GLY A 71 17.41 -6.82 1.51
CA GLY A 71 18.11 -7.65 0.52
C GLY A 71 17.30 -8.06 -0.70
N LEU A 72 16.20 -7.35 -1.02
CA LEU A 72 15.32 -7.68 -2.14
C LEU A 72 15.55 -6.81 -3.39
N ASP A 73 16.39 -5.76 -3.31
CA ASP A 73 16.61 -4.80 -4.41
C ASP A 73 17.23 -5.45 -5.65
N GLY A 74 18.19 -6.36 -5.48
CA GLY A 74 18.83 -7.09 -6.58
C GLY A 74 17.89 -8.00 -7.37
N HIS A 75 16.82 -8.46 -6.76
CA HIS A 75 15.87 -9.41 -7.37
C HIS A 75 14.71 -8.73 -8.14
N LEU A 76 14.55 -7.40 -8.02
CA LEU A 76 13.42 -6.72 -8.66
C LEU A 76 13.45 -6.81 -10.19
N CYS A 77 14.64 -6.79 -10.80
CA CYS A 77 14.80 -6.97 -12.25
C CYS A 77 14.48 -8.41 -12.67
N GLU A 78 14.88 -9.40 -11.87
CA GLU A 78 14.58 -10.82 -12.11
C GLU A 78 13.07 -11.10 -12.04
N LEU A 79 12.36 -10.34 -11.20
CA LEU A 79 10.90 -10.37 -11.13
C LEU A 79 10.23 -9.67 -12.32
N GLY A 80 10.99 -9.14 -13.28
CA GLY A 80 10.49 -8.42 -14.44
C GLY A 80 10.24 -6.93 -14.19
N GLY A 81 10.78 -6.37 -13.09
CA GLY A 81 10.62 -4.95 -12.76
C GLY A 81 11.18 -4.03 -13.83
N ILE A 82 10.38 -3.08 -14.28
CA ILE A 82 10.72 -2.12 -15.34
C ILE A 82 11.18 -0.81 -14.71
N ARG A 83 12.38 -0.34 -15.08
CA ARG A 83 12.89 0.97 -14.59
C ARG A 83 12.00 2.11 -15.06
N LEU A 84 11.81 3.08 -14.17
CA LEU A 84 11.00 4.27 -14.41
C LEU A 84 11.91 5.51 -14.42
N ASP A 85 11.94 6.18 -15.59
CA ASP A 85 12.77 7.36 -15.80
C ASP A 85 11.91 8.61 -16.02
N GLY A 86 10.64 8.45 -16.43
CA GLY A 86 9.75 9.53 -16.84
C GLY A 86 8.38 9.50 -16.18
N LEU A 87 7.83 10.70 -16.03
CA LEU A 87 6.43 10.93 -15.72
C LEU A 87 5.85 11.89 -16.77
N GLU A 88 4.84 11.45 -17.48
CA GLU A 88 4.04 12.31 -18.34
C GLU A 88 2.74 12.67 -17.62
N LEU A 89 2.63 13.94 -17.25
CA LEU A 89 1.46 14.48 -16.56
C LEU A 89 0.62 15.30 -17.55
N ARG A 90 -0.66 14.99 -17.67
CA ARG A 90 -1.61 15.81 -18.47
C ARG A 90 -2.76 16.31 -17.63
N PHE A 91 -3.12 17.56 -17.87
CA PHE A 91 -4.21 18.24 -17.19
C PHE A 91 -4.85 19.27 -18.14
N ALA A 92 -6.16 19.18 -18.36
CA ALA A 92 -6.93 20.11 -19.16
C ALA A 92 -6.29 20.44 -20.54
N GLY A 93 -5.87 19.41 -21.28
CA GLY A 93 -5.26 19.52 -22.61
C GLY A 93 -3.79 19.98 -22.62
N ARG A 94 -3.18 20.18 -21.46
CA ARG A 94 -1.76 20.54 -21.32
C ARG A 94 -0.95 19.32 -20.89
N SER A 95 0.33 19.30 -21.27
CA SER A 95 1.26 18.23 -20.93
C SER A 95 2.51 18.77 -20.26
N ALA A 96 3.03 18.02 -19.27
CA ALA A 96 4.34 18.24 -18.70
C ALA A 96 5.07 16.90 -18.62
N ARG A 97 6.31 16.88 -19.08
CA ARG A 97 7.22 15.74 -18.98
C ARG A 97 8.23 16.02 -17.87
N LEU A 98 8.33 15.11 -16.94
CA LEU A 98 9.19 15.22 -15.77
C LEU A 98 10.11 14.00 -15.70
N ASN A 99 11.39 14.22 -15.42
CA ASN A 99 12.32 13.13 -15.15
C ASN A 99 12.14 12.67 -13.70
N LEU A 100 11.97 11.35 -13.53
CA LEU A 100 11.94 10.74 -12.21
C LEU A 100 13.36 10.44 -11.74
N PRO A 101 13.63 10.56 -10.42
CA PRO A 101 14.95 10.24 -9.85
C PRO A 101 15.23 8.73 -9.83
N GLY A 102 14.48 7.96 -10.59
CA GLY A 102 14.45 6.51 -10.61
C GLY A 102 13.24 5.93 -9.90
N GLY A 103 12.92 4.70 -10.26
CA GLY A 103 11.82 3.91 -9.70
C GLY A 103 11.74 2.58 -10.43
N ILE A 104 10.84 1.71 -10.00
CA ILE A 104 10.58 0.44 -10.66
C ILE A 104 9.07 0.24 -10.74
N ALA A 105 8.57 -0.07 -11.95
CA ALA A 105 7.22 -0.57 -12.14
C ALA A 105 7.24 -2.09 -11.95
N LEU A 106 6.41 -2.59 -11.04
CA LEU A 106 6.25 -4.01 -10.76
C LEU A 106 4.85 -4.25 -10.21
N SER A 107 4.17 -5.28 -10.74
CA SER A 107 2.82 -5.60 -10.27
C SER A 107 2.80 -5.99 -8.79
N ARG A 108 1.65 -5.78 -8.16
CA ARG A 108 1.42 -6.24 -6.79
C ARG A 108 1.36 -7.76 -6.68
N GLU A 109 1.06 -8.42 -7.76
CA GLU A 109 1.02 -9.88 -7.81
C GLU A 109 2.42 -10.47 -7.61
N ARG A 110 3.40 -9.95 -8.35
CA ARG A 110 4.80 -10.40 -8.22
C ARG A 110 5.48 -9.87 -6.96
N LEU A 111 5.31 -8.58 -6.66
CA LEU A 111 5.92 -7.98 -5.49
C LEU A 111 5.44 -8.62 -4.18
N ASP A 112 4.11 -8.81 -4.03
CA ASP A 112 3.56 -9.36 -2.78
C ASP A 112 4.00 -10.82 -2.55
N VAL A 113 4.14 -11.64 -3.61
CA VAL A 113 4.70 -12.99 -3.52
C VAL A 113 6.16 -12.95 -3.07
N ALA A 114 6.99 -12.13 -3.71
CA ALA A 114 8.41 -12.03 -3.35
C ALA A 114 8.61 -11.57 -1.89
N LEU A 115 7.75 -10.67 -1.41
CA LEU A 115 7.79 -10.24 -0.01
C LEU A 115 7.33 -11.33 0.97
N VAL A 116 6.35 -12.15 0.60
CA VAL A 116 5.94 -13.30 1.40
C VAL A 116 7.05 -14.36 1.43
N ASP A 117 7.64 -14.68 0.28
CA ASP A 117 8.73 -15.64 0.19
C ASP A 117 9.94 -15.20 1.03
N LEU A 118 10.26 -13.89 1.02
CA LEU A 118 11.28 -13.29 1.87
C LEU A 118 10.97 -13.50 3.37
N ALA A 119 9.74 -13.24 3.80
CA ALA A 119 9.34 -13.40 5.19
C ALA A 119 9.40 -14.89 5.63
N VAL A 120 8.95 -15.80 4.76
CA VAL A 120 8.99 -17.25 4.99
C VAL A 120 10.44 -17.77 5.03
N ALA A 121 11.30 -17.29 4.13
CA ALA A 121 12.72 -17.63 4.13
C ALA A 121 13.43 -17.19 5.42
N SER A 122 12.93 -16.12 6.07
CA SER A 122 13.44 -15.64 7.36
C SER A 122 12.89 -16.39 8.58
N GLY A 123 11.99 -17.38 8.37
CA GLY A 123 11.43 -18.20 9.43
C GLY A 123 10.00 -17.84 9.86
N ALA A 124 9.35 -16.88 9.19
CA ALA A 124 7.94 -16.62 9.44
C ALA A 124 7.06 -17.76 8.90
N VAL A 125 6.03 -18.14 9.65
CA VAL A 125 4.98 -19.05 9.19
C VAL A 125 3.92 -18.25 8.45
N PHE A 126 3.55 -18.67 7.24
CA PHE A 126 2.53 -17.99 6.44
C PHE A 126 1.27 -18.85 6.27
N LEU A 127 0.12 -18.28 6.62
CA LEU A 127 -1.20 -18.87 6.41
C LEU A 127 -2.04 -18.02 5.43
N PRO A 128 -2.14 -18.41 4.16
CA PRO A 128 -3.08 -17.80 3.22
C PRO A 128 -4.53 -18.26 3.51
N ARG A 129 -5.51 -17.59 2.88
CA ARG A 129 -6.96 -17.84 3.03
C ARG A 129 -7.46 -17.80 4.46
N THR A 130 -6.73 -17.11 5.35
CA THR A 130 -7.02 -17.06 6.78
C THR A 130 -7.33 -15.64 7.21
N GLU A 131 -8.51 -15.41 7.75
CA GLU A 131 -8.87 -14.14 8.36
C GLU A 131 -8.59 -14.19 9.87
N GLY A 132 -7.98 -13.13 10.41
CA GLY A 132 -7.73 -13.01 11.84
C GLY A 132 -8.65 -11.98 12.49
N LEU A 133 -9.24 -12.33 13.63
CA LEU A 133 -10.00 -11.44 14.51
C LEU A 133 -9.22 -11.25 15.81
N VAL A 134 -9.00 -9.99 16.18
CA VAL A 134 -8.28 -9.64 17.39
C VAL A 134 -9.21 -9.77 18.59
N GLY A 135 -8.90 -10.67 19.50
CA GLY A 135 -9.68 -10.94 20.68
C GLY A 135 -9.18 -10.19 21.92
N PRO A 136 -9.75 -10.48 23.10
CA PRO A 136 -9.33 -9.92 24.39
C PRO A 136 -7.95 -10.42 24.79
N ILE A 137 -7.39 -9.81 25.84
CA ILE A 137 -6.17 -10.27 26.51
C ILE A 137 -6.54 -11.39 27.45
N GLN A 138 -5.73 -12.43 27.44
CA GLN A 138 -5.85 -13.59 28.32
C GLN A 138 -4.45 -14.08 28.70
N ALA A 139 -4.16 -14.15 29.98
CA ALA A 139 -2.85 -14.59 30.50
C ALA A 139 -1.67 -13.90 29.80
N ASP A 140 -1.65 -12.56 29.82
CA ASP A 140 -0.60 -11.70 29.26
C ASP A 140 -0.34 -11.86 27.75
N ALA A 141 -1.25 -12.46 27.03
CA ALA A 141 -1.23 -12.56 25.59
C ALA A 141 -2.58 -12.16 24.99
N ARG A 142 -2.57 -11.67 23.77
CA ARG A 142 -3.80 -11.34 23.04
C ARG A 142 -4.31 -12.57 22.29
N ARG A 143 -5.57 -12.88 22.51
CA ARG A 143 -6.26 -13.93 21.75
C ARG A 143 -6.49 -13.48 20.32
N VAL A 144 -6.35 -14.38 19.35
CA VAL A 144 -6.66 -14.15 17.94
C VAL A 144 -7.44 -15.36 17.43
N ALA A 145 -8.64 -15.13 16.91
CA ALA A 145 -9.38 -16.15 16.19
C ALA A 145 -8.92 -16.15 14.74
N LEU A 146 -8.43 -17.28 14.25
CA LEU A 146 -8.05 -17.52 12.86
C LEU A 146 -9.18 -18.30 12.19
N VAL A 147 -9.73 -17.75 11.12
CA VAL A 147 -10.92 -18.28 10.44
C VAL A 147 -10.60 -18.56 8.98
N GLN A 148 -10.86 -19.79 8.55
CA GLN A 148 -10.97 -20.22 7.16
C GLN A 148 -12.43 -20.61 6.89
N VAL A 149 -12.79 -20.93 5.64
CA VAL A 149 -14.20 -21.13 5.22
C VAL A 149 -14.98 -22.06 6.17
N ASP A 150 -14.40 -23.22 6.54
CA ASP A 150 -15.08 -24.24 7.32
C ASP A 150 -14.43 -24.54 8.68
N ARG A 151 -13.42 -23.75 9.05
CA ARG A 151 -12.60 -24.02 10.24
C ARG A 151 -12.25 -22.73 10.95
N ALA A 152 -12.21 -22.79 12.27
CA ALA A 152 -11.71 -21.72 13.10
C ALA A 152 -10.84 -22.31 14.23
N VAL A 153 -9.74 -21.63 14.51
CA VAL A 153 -8.86 -21.97 15.63
C VAL A 153 -8.56 -20.71 16.42
N THR A 154 -8.41 -20.85 17.72
CA THR A 154 -8.00 -19.73 18.58
C THR A 154 -6.53 -19.92 18.96
N VAL A 155 -5.74 -18.90 18.72
CA VAL A 155 -4.33 -18.82 19.07
C VAL A 155 -4.07 -17.60 19.96
N ARG A 156 -2.89 -17.50 20.54
CA ARG A 156 -2.48 -16.37 21.39
C ARG A 156 -1.18 -15.76 20.88
N ALA A 157 -1.01 -14.44 21.06
CA ALA A 157 0.21 -13.73 20.71
C ALA A 157 0.60 -12.71 21.76
N CYS A 158 1.90 -12.57 22.04
CA CYS A 158 2.41 -11.49 22.87
C CYS A 158 2.06 -10.13 22.29
N VAL A 159 2.13 -10.00 20.96
CA VAL A 159 1.78 -8.77 20.23
C VAL A 159 1.05 -9.11 18.92
N VAL A 160 0.04 -8.32 18.56
CA VAL A 160 -0.68 -8.44 17.28
C VAL A 160 -0.40 -7.22 16.41
N LEU A 161 -0.02 -7.45 15.16
CA LEU A 161 0.12 -6.40 14.14
C LEU A 161 -1.06 -6.48 13.16
N VAL A 162 -1.74 -5.36 12.97
CA VAL A 162 -2.86 -5.24 12.06
C VAL A 162 -2.43 -4.48 10.82
N ALA A 163 -2.20 -5.20 9.72
CA ALA A 163 -1.71 -4.70 8.42
C ALA A 163 -2.71 -4.99 7.28
N THR A 164 -4.02 -4.96 7.56
CA THR A 164 -5.10 -5.38 6.66
C THR A 164 -5.34 -4.45 5.47
N GLY A 165 -4.52 -3.42 5.30
CA GLY A 165 -4.64 -2.43 4.24
C GLY A 165 -5.94 -1.61 4.36
N LEU A 166 -6.65 -1.39 3.24
CA LEU A 166 -7.95 -0.70 3.24
C LEU A 166 -9.12 -1.58 3.76
N GLY A 167 -8.85 -2.82 4.16
CA GLY A 167 -9.81 -3.67 4.84
C GLY A 167 -10.14 -3.15 6.25
N GLN A 168 -11.26 -3.61 6.80
CA GLN A 168 -11.59 -3.29 8.18
C GLN A 168 -10.68 -4.08 9.13
N VAL A 169 -10.26 -3.43 10.20
CA VAL A 169 -9.67 -4.11 11.36
C VAL A 169 -10.80 -4.81 12.10
N ARG A 170 -10.71 -6.11 12.27
CA ARG A 170 -11.75 -6.90 12.93
C ARG A 170 -11.32 -7.28 14.33
N PHE A 171 -12.20 -6.97 15.27
CA PHE A 171 -12.07 -7.38 16.67
C PHE A 171 -13.24 -8.28 17.05
N GLU A 172 -13.05 -9.14 18.01
CA GLU A 172 -14.15 -9.83 18.68
C GLU A 172 -14.92 -8.82 19.52
N GLY A 173 -16.24 -8.79 19.39
CA GLY A 173 -17.06 -7.79 20.06
C GLY A 173 -16.92 -6.39 19.44
N GLU A 174 -17.02 -5.36 20.27
CA GLU A 174 -16.88 -3.97 19.83
C GLU A 174 -15.41 -3.62 19.54
N SER A 175 -15.14 -3.16 18.31
CA SER A 175 -13.81 -2.75 17.91
C SER A 175 -13.40 -1.45 18.60
N PRO A 176 -12.27 -1.41 19.32
CA PRO A 176 -11.70 -0.17 19.86
C PRO A 176 -11.17 0.72 18.72
N VAL A 177 -10.87 0.14 17.56
CA VAL A 177 -10.30 0.83 16.38
C VAL A 177 -11.44 1.27 15.46
N LYS A 178 -11.59 2.59 15.32
CA LYS A 178 -12.58 3.18 14.42
C LYS A 178 -11.90 3.79 13.20
N SER A 179 -12.33 3.37 12.00
CA SER A 179 -11.86 3.94 10.74
C SER A 179 -12.99 4.71 10.07
N ARG A 180 -12.77 6.00 9.83
CA ARG A 180 -13.75 6.92 9.23
C ARG A 180 -13.24 7.43 7.89
N SER A 181 -14.05 7.33 6.85
CA SER A 181 -13.78 7.96 5.55
C SER A 181 -14.38 9.36 5.51
N THR A 182 -13.77 10.25 4.73
CA THR A 182 -14.33 11.59 4.49
C THR A 182 -15.46 11.50 3.45
N ALA A 183 -16.46 12.37 3.56
CA ALA A 183 -17.60 12.39 2.63
C ALA A 183 -17.16 12.60 1.16
N ARG A 184 -16.11 13.39 0.93
CA ARG A 184 -15.53 13.69 -0.40
C ARG A 184 -14.48 12.67 -0.85
N SER A 185 -14.31 11.56 -0.14
CA SER A 185 -13.32 10.54 -0.51
C SER A 185 -13.69 9.89 -1.84
N ARG A 186 -12.70 9.82 -2.73
CA ARG A 186 -12.79 9.04 -3.97
C ARG A 186 -12.77 7.54 -3.67
N ILE A 187 -13.23 6.75 -4.62
CA ILE A 187 -13.04 5.30 -4.67
C ILE A 187 -11.91 4.99 -5.62
N GLY A 188 -11.10 3.98 -5.31
CA GLY A 188 -10.08 3.48 -6.19
C GLY A 188 -10.61 2.36 -7.08
N ALA A 189 -10.11 2.28 -8.28
CA ALA A 189 -10.32 1.14 -9.17
C ALA A 189 -9.03 0.85 -9.94
N GLY A 190 -8.81 -0.41 -10.31
CA GLY A 190 -7.63 -0.78 -11.10
C GLY A 190 -7.83 -2.09 -11.83
N CYS A 191 -7.13 -2.22 -12.95
CA CYS A 191 -7.09 -3.43 -13.77
C CYS A 191 -5.73 -3.54 -14.47
N MET A 192 -5.50 -4.66 -15.12
CA MET A 192 -4.43 -4.85 -16.10
C MET A 192 -5.03 -5.19 -17.44
N VAL A 193 -4.42 -4.72 -18.53
CA VAL A 193 -4.82 -5.01 -19.89
C VAL A 193 -3.60 -5.31 -20.77
N ASP A 194 -3.79 -6.18 -21.77
CA ASP A 194 -2.75 -6.62 -22.70
C ASP A 194 -2.77 -5.81 -24.00
N SER A 195 -3.92 -5.17 -24.33
CA SER A 195 -4.11 -4.39 -25.56
C SER A 195 -4.30 -2.91 -25.23
N PHE A 196 -3.40 -2.07 -25.75
CA PHE A 196 -3.39 -0.62 -25.54
C PHE A 196 -2.55 0.09 -26.61
N PRO A 197 -2.74 1.40 -26.84
CA PRO A 197 -1.96 2.18 -27.78
C PRO A 197 -0.46 2.22 -27.45
N ASP A 198 0.40 2.19 -28.49
CA ASP A 198 1.87 2.19 -28.36
C ASP A 198 2.43 3.44 -27.66
N VAL A 199 1.67 4.53 -27.62
CA VAL A 199 2.05 5.74 -26.90
C VAL A 199 2.34 5.46 -25.41
N TYR A 200 1.71 4.45 -24.83
CA TYR A 200 1.99 4.00 -23.46
C TYR A 200 3.21 3.08 -23.42
N HIS A 201 4.38 3.66 -23.64
CA HIS A 201 5.66 2.93 -23.68
C HIS A 201 6.23 2.62 -22.29
N GLN A 202 7.19 1.71 -22.22
CA GLN A 202 7.90 1.35 -21.00
C GLN A 202 8.73 2.53 -20.43
N GLY A 203 9.03 2.49 -19.14
CA GLY A 203 9.88 3.46 -18.46
C GLY A 203 9.17 4.75 -18.05
N THR A 204 7.94 4.96 -18.49
CA THR A 204 7.17 6.20 -18.23
C THR A 204 5.88 5.89 -17.47
N VAL A 205 5.62 6.67 -16.44
CA VAL A 205 4.30 6.75 -15.78
C VAL A 205 3.47 7.79 -16.51
N PHE A 206 2.30 7.40 -17.00
CA PHE A 206 1.34 8.32 -17.62
C PHE A 206 0.27 8.66 -16.59
N MET A 207 0.15 9.93 -16.23
CA MET A 207 -0.77 10.39 -15.21
C MET A 207 -1.65 11.50 -15.76
N THR A 208 -2.95 11.36 -15.60
CA THR A 208 -3.89 12.43 -15.91
C THR A 208 -4.73 12.80 -14.71
N VAL A 209 -5.01 14.07 -14.54
CA VAL A 209 -5.91 14.61 -13.54
C VAL A 209 -7.08 15.27 -14.25
N GLY A 210 -8.29 14.84 -13.89
CA GLY A 210 -9.55 15.43 -14.35
C GLY A 210 -10.39 15.93 -13.18
N ARG A 211 -11.47 16.64 -13.50
CA ARG A 211 -12.44 17.15 -12.51
C ARG A 211 -13.04 16.00 -11.67
N ASN A 212 -13.25 14.85 -12.29
CA ASN A 212 -13.95 13.70 -11.72
C ASN A 212 -13.04 12.62 -11.13
N GLY A 213 -11.73 12.81 -11.23
CA GLY A 213 -10.75 11.86 -10.75
C GLY A 213 -9.41 11.98 -11.43
N TYR A 214 -8.60 10.96 -11.29
CA TYR A 214 -7.34 10.80 -12.01
C TYR A 214 -7.14 9.34 -12.43
N VAL A 215 -6.35 9.16 -13.47
CA VAL A 215 -5.95 7.85 -13.99
C VAL A 215 -4.44 7.83 -14.15
N GLY A 216 -3.81 6.79 -13.60
CA GLY A 216 -2.40 6.49 -13.78
C GLY A 216 -2.24 5.19 -14.57
N LEU A 217 -1.34 5.20 -15.56
CA LEU A 217 -1.04 4.04 -16.39
C LEU A 217 0.48 3.83 -16.39
N VAL A 218 0.89 2.58 -16.30
CA VAL A 218 2.30 2.20 -16.38
C VAL A 218 2.43 0.78 -16.92
N ARG A 219 3.40 0.55 -17.79
CA ARG A 219 3.73 -0.81 -18.24
C ARG A 219 4.46 -1.54 -17.11
N VAL A 220 3.99 -2.75 -16.84
CA VAL A 220 4.59 -3.66 -15.88
C VAL A 220 5.17 -4.87 -16.60
N GLU A 221 5.69 -5.82 -15.86
CA GLU A 221 6.21 -7.08 -16.41
C GLU A 221 5.21 -7.77 -17.35
N ASP A 222 5.71 -8.65 -18.18
CA ASP A 222 4.95 -9.42 -19.18
C ASP A 222 4.27 -8.52 -20.24
N GLY A 223 4.71 -7.25 -20.37
CA GLY A 223 4.20 -6.33 -21.36
C GLY A 223 2.82 -5.74 -21.08
N GLN A 224 2.22 -6.03 -19.92
CA GLN A 224 0.89 -5.57 -19.56
C GLN A 224 0.88 -4.08 -19.17
N LEU A 225 -0.25 -3.42 -19.38
CA LEU A 225 -0.51 -2.07 -18.87
C LEU A 225 -1.32 -2.15 -17.58
N ASN A 226 -0.70 -1.74 -16.48
CA ASN A 226 -1.40 -1.54 -15.21
C ASN A 226 -2.10 -0.19 -15.21
N VAL A 227 -3.39 -0.19 -14.92
CA VAL A 227 -4.22 1.00 -14.83
C VAL A 227 -4.77 1.14 -13.42
N ALA A 228 -4.49 2.27 -12.78
CA ALA A 228 -5.01 2.60 -11.46
C ALA A 228 -5.68 3.97 -11.51
N ALA A 229 -6.88 4.03 -11.00
CA ALA A 229 -7.69 5.25 -11.02
C ALA A 229 -8.30 5.55 -9.65
N ALA A 230 -8.54 6.82 -9.40
CA ALA A 230 -9.36 7.27 -8.29
C ALA A 230 -10.49 8.15 -8.83
N PHE A 231 -11.70 7.75 -8.58
CA PHE A 231 -12.90 8.37 -9.13
C PHE A 231 -13.76 9.02 -8.06
N ASN A 232 -14.41 10.12 -8.44
CA ASN A 232 -15.62 10.55 -7.77
C ASN A 232 -16.70 9.45 -7.98
N LYS A 233 -17.39 9.04 -6.91
CA LYS A 233 -18.37 7.95 -6.94
C LYS A 233 -19.47 8.16 -7.99
N TYR A 234 -19.94 9.39 -8.18
CA TYR A 234 -20.96 9.73 -9.15
C TYR A 234 -20.45 9.58 -10.60
N HIS A 235 -19.19 9.87 -10.86
CA HIS A 235 -18.62 9.78 -12.20
C HIS A 235 -18.66 8.35 -12.76
N VAL A 236 -18.34 7.34 -11.95
CA VAL A 236 -18.42 5.93 -12.38
C VAL A 236 -19.87 5.54 -12.68
N LYS A 237 -20.81 6.00 -11.84
CA LYS A 237 -22.25 5.73 -12.05
C LYS A 237 -22.76 6.36 -13.36
N GLU A 238 -22.40 7.61 -13.64
CA GLU A 238 -22.78 8.33 -14.86
C GLU A 238 -22.13 7.75 -16.12
N SER A 239 -20.91 7.25 -16.02
CA SER A 239 -20.17 6.64 -17.14
C SER A 239 -20.58 5.19 -17.40
N GLY A 240 -21.35 4.57 -16.53
CA GLY A 240 -21.82 3.19 -16.63
C GLY A 240 -20.80 2.12 -16.20
N SER A 241 -19.52 2.37 -16.35
CA SER A 241 -18.47 1.45 -15.93
C SER A 241 -17.18 2.18 -15.50
N PRO A 242 -16.29 1.53 -14.73
CA PRO A 242 -14.96 2.09 -14.42
C PRO A 242 -14.10 2.31 -15.68
N GLY A 243 -14.22 1.45 -16.69
CA GLY A 243 -13.51 1.56 -17.98
C GLY A 243 -13.91 2.81 -18.76
N ALA A 244 -15.23 3.00 -18.94
CA ALA A 244 -15.76 4.19 -19.58
C ALA A 244 -15.41 5.47 -18.80
N ALA A 245 -15.45 5.43 -17.46
CA ALA A 245 -15.04 6.56 -16.62
C ALA A 245 -13.55 6.89 -16.79
N ALA A 246 -12.68 5.87 -16.87
CA ALA A 246 -11.24 6.05 -17.11
C ALA A 246 -10.97 6.62 -18.49
N ASN A 247 -11.56 6.03 -19.54
CA ASN A 247 -11.39 6.49 -20.92
C ASN A 247 -11.87 7.93 -21.10
N ARG A 248 -12.96 8.33 -20.45
CA ARG A 248 -13.44 9.72 -20.49
C ARG A 248 -12.42 10.69 -19.88
N ILE A 249 -11.81 10.35 -18.74
CA ILE A 249 -10.78 11.19 -18.11
C ILE A 249 -9.51 11.25 -19.00
N LEU A 250 -9.12 10.14 -19.63
CA LEU A 250 -7.99 10.10 -20.55
C LEU A 250 -8.23 11.04 -21.75
N LEU A 251 -9.38 10.94 -22.39
CA LEU A 251 -9.76 11.78 -23.53
C LEU A 251 -9.83 13.27 -23.16
N GLU A 252 -10.46 13.62 -22.02
CA GLU A 252 -10.54 14.99 -21.52
C GLU A 252 -9.14 15.62 -21.29
N ALA A 253 -8.15 14.80 -20.96
CA ALA A 253 -6.77 15.22 -20.78
C ALA A 253 -5.91 15.18 -22.05
N GLY A 254 -6.46 14.67 -23.16
CA GLY A 254 -5.74 14.53 -24.44
C GLY A 254 -4.84 13.29 -24.54
N PHE A 255 -5.03 12.30 -23.67
CA PHE A 255 -4.41 10.99 -23.82
C PHE A 255 -5.21 10.10 -24.78
N ALA A 256 -4.52 9.16 -25.42
CA ALA A 256 -5.17 8.13 -26.21
C ALA A 256 -6.08 7.26 -25.32
N PRO A 257 -7.32 6.97 -25.73
CA PRO A 257 -8.17 6.03 -24.99
C PRO A 257 -7.60 4.62 -25.10
N VAL A 258 -7.93 3.80 -24.12
CA VAL A 258 -7.59 2.37 -24.07
C VAL A 258 -8.87 1.55 -24.16
N PRO A 259 -9.31 1.11 -25.35
CA PRO A 259 -10.60 0.43 -25.53
C PRO A 259 -10.75 -0.84 -24.69
N ALA A 260 -9.64 -1.55 -24.44
CA ALA A 260 -9.64 -2.75 -23.60
C ALA A 260 -10.13 -2.51 -22.17
N LEU A 261 -10.13 -1.27 -21.68
CA LEU A 261 -10.62 -0.93 -20.34
C LEU A 261 -12.11 -1.17 -20.16
N ASP A 262 -12.90 -1.10 -21.24
CA ASP A 262 -14.35 -1.26 -21.18
C ASP A 262 -14.75 -2.68 -20.76
N ASN A 263 -13.93 -3.68 -21.14
CA ASN A 263 -14.15 -5.09 -20.83
C ASN A 263 -13.14 -5.66 -19.81
N ALA A 264 -12.29 -4.82 -19.23
CA ALA A 264 -11.27 -5.28 -18.27
C ALA A 264 -11.87 -5.77 -16.96
N ALA A 265 -11.17 -6.66 -16.29
CA ALA A 265 -11.53 -7.17 -14.96
C ALA A 265 -11.19 -6.13 -13.87
N TRP A 266 -11.96 -5.09 -13.75
CA TRP A 266 -11.77 -4.05 -12.76
C TRP A 266 -11.96 -4.53 -11.33
N ARG A 267 -11.04 -4.14 -10.47
CA ARG A 267 -11.13 -4.29 -9.01
C ARG A 267 -11.36 -2.94 -8.37
N GLY A 268 -12.33 -2.86 -7.46
CA GLY A 268 -12.65 -1.65 -6.71
C GLY A 268 -12.03 -1.64 -5.31
N THR A 269 -11.92 -0.44 -4.73
CA THR A 269 -11.54 -0.28 -3.31
C THR A 269 -12.68 0.37 -2.52
N ALA A 270 -12.61 0.28 -1.19
CA ALA A 270 -13.34 1.18 -0.32
C ALA A 270 -12.87 2.63 -0.52
N SER A 271 -13.57 3.60 0.10
CA SER A 271 -13.16 5.00 0.11
C SER A 271 -11.68 5.15 0.49
N LEU A 272 -10.92 5.87 -0.36
CA LEU A 272 -9.47 5.95 -0.26
C LEU A 272 -9.00 6.80 0.92
N THR A 273 -9.59 7.99 1.12
CA THR A 273 -9.18 8.85 2.24
C THR A 273 -9.91 8.46 3.51
N ARG A 274 -9.15 7.92 4.46
CA ARG A 274 -9.67 7.47 5.75
C ARG A 274 -8.71 7.76 6.90
N GLN A 275 -9.25 7.95 8.06
CA GLN A 275 -8.51 8.09 9.32
C GLN A 275 -8.89 6.94 10.24
N THR A 276 -7.88 6.32 10.82
CA THR A 276 -8.04 5.22 11.79
C THR A 276 -7.53 5.67 13.16
N ARG A 277 -8.33 5.45 14.19
CA ARG A 277 -7.95 5.77 15.58
C ARG A 277 -8.64 4.80 16.55
N PRO A 278 -7.92 4.40 17.62
CA PRO A 278 -6.47 4.50 17.81
C PRO A 278 -5.70 3.60 16.85
N ILE A 279 -4.42 3.89 16.58
CA ILE A 279 -3.53 3.03 15.77
C ILE A 279 -2.64 2.13 16.63
N ALA A 280 -2.85 2.13 17.92
CA ALA A 280 -2.20 1.24 18.89
C ALA A 280 -3.10 1.11 20.13
N GLY A 281 -2.97 0.00 20.78
CA GLY A 281 -3.59 -0.31 22.07
C GLY A 281 -2.79 -1.37 22.78
N GLU A 282 -3.31 -1.89 23.86
CA GLU A 282 -2.62 -2.90 24.61
C GLU A 282 -2.36 -4.14 23.76
N ARG A 283 -1.08 -4.49 23.58
CA ARG A 283 -0.57 -5.63 22.81
C ARG A 283 -1.03 -5.68 21.34
N PHE A 284 -1.36 -4.53 20.74
CA PHE A 284 -1.57 -4.45 19.29
C PHE A 284 -1.13 -3.11 18.70
N PHE A 285 -0.73 -3.17 17.42
CA PHE A 285 -0.40 -2.00 16.60
C PHE A 285 -1.05 -2.13 15.22
N VAL A 286 -1.46 -0.98 14.65
CA VAL A 286 -2.01 -0.90 13.30
C VAL A 286 -0.99 -0.28 12.36
N LEU A 287 -0.76 -0.90 11.19
CA LEU A 287 0.30 -0.56 10.24
C LEU A 287 -0.24 -0.26 8.85
N GLY A 288 0.59 0.39 8.04
CA GLY A 288 0.31 0.65 6.63
C GLY A 288 -1.03 1.37 6.43
N ASP A 289 -1.75 1.05 5.35
CA ASP A 289 -3.03 1.70 5.01
C ASP A 289 -4.11 1.47 6.07
N ALA A 290 -4.00 0.42 6.88
CA ALA A 290 -4.92 0.16 7.98
C ALA A 290 -4.82 1.23 9.09
N ALA A 291 -3.64 1.83 9.29
CA ALA A 291 -3.43 2.91 10.26
C ALA A 291 -3.98 4.27 9.78
N GLY A 292 -4.42 4.34 8.55
CA GLY A 292 -4.94 5.52 7.89
C GLY A 292 -4.37 5.67 6.48
N TYR A 293 -5.19 6.15 5.58
CA TYR A 293 -4.82 6.29 4.18
C TYR A 293 -5.26 7.63 3.64
N ILE A 294 -4.37 8.28 2.95
CA ILE A 294 -4.67 9.45 2.14
C ILE A 294 -4.36 9.05 0.70
N GLU A 295 -5.27 9.33 -0.18
CA GLU A 295 -5.16 9.08 -1.61
C GLU A 295 -3.78 9.53 -2.14
N PRO A 296 -2.87 8.62 -2.50
CA PRO A 296 -1.52 8.97 -2.91
C PRO A 296 -1.49 9.25 -4.41
N PHE A 297 -1.77 10.47 -4.78
CA PHE A 297 -1.56 10.94 -6.15
C PHE A 297 -0.11 10.71 -6.63
N THR A 298 0.83 10.73 -5.71
CA THR A 298 2.27 10.62 -5.94
C THR A 298 2.83 9.20 -5.90
N GLY A 299 1.99 8.17 -5.74
CA GLY A 299 2.42 6.76 -5.72
C GLY A 299 3.14 6.30 -4.44
N GLU A 300 3.12 7.08 -3.35
CA GLU A 300 3.89 6.79 -2.12
C GLU A 300 3.27 5.71 -1.20
N GLY A 301 2.07 5.21 -1.48
CA GLY A 301 1.35 4.30 -0.58
C GLY A 301 2.16 3.05 -0.20
N MET A 302 2.85 2.44 -1.16
CA MET A 302 3.69 1.27 -0.90
C MET A 302 4.91 1.61 -0.03
N ALA A 303 5.55 2.75 -0.29
CA ALA A 303 6.68 3.23 0.52
C ALA A 303 6.27 3.44 1.99
N TRP A 304 5.14 4.12 2.24
CA TRP A 304 4.64 4.33 3.60
C TRP A 304 4.30 3.02 4.30
N ALA A 305 3.71 2.07 3.57
CA ALA A 305 3.41 0.75 4.10
C ALA A 305 4.69 0.02 4.53
N MET A 306 5.69 -0.06 3.65
CA MET A 306 6.97 -0.71 3.94
C MET A 306 7.73 -0.03 5.08
N VAL A 307 7.82 1.31 5.07
CA VAL A 307 8.46 2.10 6.14
C VAL A 307 7.77 1.85 7.49
N SER A 308 6.43 1.77 7.52
CA SER A 308 5.71 1.47 8.75
C SER A 308 6.00 0.06 9.28
N GLY A 309 6.09 -0.93 8.37
CA GLY A 309 6.47 -2.31 8.70
C GLY A 309 7.90 -2.41 9.25
N GLN A 310 8.83 -1.65 8.67
CA GLN A 310 10.20 -1.59 9.14
C GLN A 310 10.32 -0.91 10.52
N ALA A 311 9.64 0.21 10.68
CA ALA A 311 9.75 1.04 11.89
C ALA A 311 9.13 0.41 13.14
N ILE A 312 8.15 -0.49 12.98
CA ILE A 312 7.47 -1.11 14.12
C ILE A 312 8.27 -2.24 14.78
N ALA A 313 9.14 -2.91 14.04
CA ALA A 313 9.81 -4.13 14.50
C ALA A 313 10.56 -3.97 15.83
N PRO A 314 11.35 -2.91 16.08
CA PRO A 314 12.00 -2.72 17.39
C PRO A 314 11.02 -2.56 18.55
N LEU A 315 9.86 -1.91 18.33
CA LEU A 315 8.85 -1.73 19.36
C LEU A 315 8.13 -3.05 19.68
N VAL A 316 7.85 -3.85 18.66
CA VAL A 316 7.27 -5.19 18.82
C VAL A 316 8.23 -6.09 19.58
N TRP A 317 9.51 -6.07 19.24
CA TRP A 317 10.54 -6.85 19.94
C TRP A 317 10.61 -6.52 21.43
N ARG A 318 10.53 -5.23 21.79
CA ARG A 318 10.42 -4.81 23.19
C ARG A 318 9.14 -5.31 23.82
N GLY A 319 8.00 -5.19 23.15
CA GLY A 319 6.68 -5.62 23.63
C GLY A 319 6.55 -7.13 23.81
N ILE A 320 7.29 -7.95 23.03
CA ILE A 320 7.40 -9.39 23.23
C ILE A 320 8.10 -9.71 24.55
N LYS A 321 9.21 -9.02 24.83
CA LYS A 321 9.97 -9.23 26.06
C LYS A 321 9.26 -8.70 27.31
N CYS A 322 8.75 -7.48 27.22
CA CYS A 322 8.02 -6.81 28.30
C CYS A 322 7.06 -5.79 27.70
N TRP A 323 5.75 -5.99 27.86
CA TRP A 323 4.78 -5.03 27.38
C TRP A 323 4.66 -3.84 28.32
N GLU A 324 4.83 -2.65 27.77
CA GLU A 324 4.64 -1.38 28.45
C GLU A 324 3.63 -0.51 27.70
N PRO A 325 2.69 0.17 28.37
CA PRO A 325 1.75 1.09 27.72
C PRO A 325 2.43 2.25 26.95
N SER A 326 3.65 2.58 27.30
CA SER A 326 4.50 3.56 26.64
C SER A 326 4.79 3.20 25.16
N LEU A 327 4.82 1.91 24.81
CA LEU A 327 5.05 1.41 23.45
C LEU A 327 3.94 1.88 22.49
N SER A 328 2.68 1.89 22.94
CA SER A 328 1.57 2.41 22.15
C SER A 328 1.73 3.89 21.84
N ARG A 329 2.14 4.71 22.81
CA ARG A 329 2.40 6.14 22.62
C ARG A 329 3.58 6.38 21.69
N THR A 330 4.65 5.61 21.87
CA THR A 330 5.86 5.67 21.03
C THR A 330 5.50 5.38 19.56
N TRP A 331 4.69 4.34 19.31
CA TRP A 331 4.23 4.04 17.96
C TRP A 331 3.44 5.19 17.32
N VAL A 332 2.49 5.76 18.05
CA VAL A 332 1.68 6.89 17.53
C VAL A 332 2.57 8.07 17.13
N LEU A 333 3.57 8.41 17.93
CA LEU A 333 4.51 9.50 17.63
C LEU A 333 5.40 9.16 16.43
N LEU A 334 5.94 7.94 16.39
CA LEU A 334 6.81 7.47 15.31
C LEU A 334 6.04 7.42 13.98
N HIS A 335 4.86 6.84 13.96
CA HIS A 335 3.99 6.79 12.78
C HIS A 335 3.62 8.20 12.29
N ARG A 336 3.28 9.11 13.21
CA ARG A 336 3.03 10.51 12.86
C ARG A 336 4.23 11.16 12.18
N ARG A 337 5.43 10.89 12.66
CA ARG A 337 6.68 11.45 12.10
C ARG A 337 6.98 10.88 10.71
N LEU A 338 6.88 9.55 10.55
CA LEU A 338 7.32 8.85 9.34
C LEU A 338 6.28 8.85 8.23
N VAL A 339 5.00 8.75 8.57
CA VAL A 339 3.90 8.56 7.62
C VAL A 339 2.95 9.75 7.60
N THR A 340 2.34 10.10 8.75
CA THR A 340 1.21 11.06 8.77
C THR A 340 1.61 12.45 8.28
N ARG A 341 2.80 12.95 8.61
CA ARG A 341 3.28 14.26 8.14
C ARG A 341 3.40 14.32 6.62
N ARG A 342 3.84 13.22 5.98
CA ARG A 342 3.94 13.13 4.52
C ARG A 342 2.58 13.03 3.87
N GLN A 343 1.67 12.28 4.49
CA GLN A 343 0.28 12.22 4.07
C GLN A 343 -0.39 13.60 4.04
N TYR A 344 -0.07 14.49 4.97
CA TYR A 344 -0.59 15.87 4.93
C TYR A 344 -0.10 16.67 3.72
N LEU A 345 1.17 16.49 3.30
CA LEU A 345 1.68 17.12 2.08
C LEU A 345 0.92 16.59 0.83
N CYS A 346 0.76 15.28 0.72
CA CYS A 346 -0.02 14.69 -0.37
C CYS A 346 -1.48 15.15 -0.36
N ARG A 347 -2.07 15.33 0.83
CA ARG A 347 -3.42 15.87 0.97
C ARG A 347 -3.51 17.32 0.50
N ALA A 348 -2.53 18.14 0.83
CA ALA A 348 -2.48 19.53 0.37
C ALA A 348 -2.39 19.59 -1.17
N LEU A 349 -1.53 18.77 -1.77
CA LEU A 349 -1.42 18.63 -3.23
C LEU A 349 -2.73 18.13 -3.85
N ALA A 350 -3.33 17.08 -3.30
CA ALA A 350 -4.61 16.57 -3.77
C ALA A 350 -5.71 17.63 -3.67
N THR A 351 -5.75 18.41 -2.60
CA THR A 351 -6.71 19.51 -2.43
C THR A 351 -6.49 20.63 -3.46
N LEU A 352 -5.22 20.97 -3.72
CA LEU A 352 -4.85 21.94 -4.77
C LEU A 352 -5.38 21.48 -6.14
N LEU A 353 -5.19 20.20 -6.48
CA LEU A 353 -5.65 19.61 -7.73
C LEU A 353 -7.18 19.49 -7.84
N HIS A 354 -7.92 19.59 -6.73
CA HIS A 354 -9.38 19.66 -6.74
C HIS A 354 -9.95 21.04 -7.15
N HIS A 355 -9.12 22.10 -7.09
CA HIS A 355 -9.53 23.45 -7.47
C HIS A 355 -8.97 23.78 -8.88
N PRO A 356 -9.82 23.81 -9.94
CA PRO A 356 -9.34 23.95 -11.32
C PRO A 356 -8.42 25.14 -11.56
N GLY A 357 -8.71 26.31 -10.97
CA GLY A 357 -7.87 27.50 -11.11
C GLY A 357 -6.49 27.36 -10.44
N LEU A 358 -6.43 26.77 -9.24
CA LEU A 358 -5.18 26.52 -8.53
C LEU A 358 -4.37 25.41 -9.19
N ALA A 359 -5.05 24.35 -9.67
CA ALA A 359 -4.42 23.28 -10.41
C ALA A 359 -3.79 23.81 -11.71
N HIS A 360 -4.48 24.69 -12.40
CA HIS A 360 -3.98 25.35 -13.59
C HIS A 360 -2.71 26.19 -13.32
N ALA A 361 -2.76 27.03 -12.29
CA ALA A 361 -1.61 27.85 -11.89
C ALA A 361 -0.41 26.98 -11.44
N ALA A 362 -0.66 25.93 -10.67
CA ALA A 362 0.38 24.99 -10.25
C ALA A 362 0.99 24.24 -11.42
N PHE A 363 0.17 23.82 -12.39
CA PHE A 363 0.63 23.15 -13.60
C PHE A 363 1.50 24.08 -14.46
N GLU A 364 1.09 25.34 -14.67
CA GLU A 364 1.89 26.34 -15.39
C GLU A 364 3.24 26.58 -14.71
N LEU A 365 3.25 26.66 -13.38
CA LEU A 365 4.49 26.83 -12.63
C LEU A 365 5.43 25.64 -12.81
N VAL A 366 4.91 24.41 -12.69
CA VAL A 366 5.68 23.17 -12.88
C VAL A 366 6.18 23.03 -14.32
N ALA A 367 5.35 23.40 -15.31
CA ALA A 367 5.72 23.31 -16.71
C ALA A 367 6.77 24.37 -17.13
N ARG A 368 6.72 25.58 -16.56
CA ARG A 368 7.61 26.68 -16.91
C ARG A 368 8.89 26.75 -16.07
N VAL A 369 8.88 26.19 -14.86
CA VAL A 369 10.00 26.28 -13.94
C VAL A 369 10.46 24.86 -13.53
N PRO A 370 11.37 24.25 -14.32
CA PRO A 370 11.85 22.87 -14.09
C PRO A 370 12.40 22.64 -12.66
N GLY A 371 12.97 23.68 -12.04
CA GLY A 371 13.47 23.63 -10.66
C GLY A 371 12.38 23.40 -9.62
N VAL A 372 11.17 23.91 -9.84
CA VAL A 372 10.01 23.69 -8.95
C VAL A 372 9.55 22.25 -9.06
N ALA A 373 9.43 21.74 -10.29
CA ALA A 373 9.08 20.34 -10.55
C ALA A 373 10.07 19.39 -9.87
N ARG A 374 11.37 19.64 -10.06
CA ARG A 374 12.44 18.85 -9.43
C ARG A 374 12.37 18.90 -7.92
N LEU A 375 12.22 20.07 -7.31
CA LEU A 375 12.09 20.22 -5.85
C LEU A 375 10.87 19.48 -5.30
N MET A 376 9.73 19.53 -5.99
CA MET A 376 8.53 18.78 -5.62
C MET A 376 8.75 17.29 -5.67
N ILE A 377 9.34 16.78 -6.76
CA ILE A 377 9.66 15.35 -6.95
C ILE A 377 10.67 14.89 -5.89
N GLU A 378 11.72 15.67 -5.62
CA GLU A 378 12.73 15.35 -4.59
C GLU A 378 12.10 15.31 -3.19
N ARG A 379 11.22 16.25 -2.84
CA ARG A 379 10.52 16.25 -1.54
C ARG A 379 9.54 15.08 -1.38
N VAL A 380 8.83 14.73 -2.45
CA VAL A 380 7.93 13.57 -2.47
C VAL A 380 8.75 12.29 -2.35
N ASN A 381 9.88 12.17 -3.06
CA ASN A 381 10.73 10.98 -3.07
C ASN A 381 11.79 10.96 -1.96
N ALA A 382 11.90 12.02 -1.14
CA ALA A 382 12.89 12.06 -0.08
C ALA A 382 12.78 10.82 0.81
N SER A 383 13.86 10.06 0.92
CA SER A 383 13.94 8.84 1.70
C SER A 383 13.58 9.11 3.17
N SER A 384 12.70 8.28 3.73
CA SER A 384 12.48 8.20 5.18
C SER A 384 13.64 7.40 5.80
N ALA A 385 14.83 7.97 5.82
CA ALA A 385 15.90 7.33 6.58
C ALA A 385 15.42 7.18 8.04
N LEU A 386 15.26 5.93 8.49
CA LEU A 386 15.10 5.66 9.90
C LEU A 386 16.35 6.18 10.61
N PRO A 387 16.25 6.86 11.75
CA PRO A 387 17.42 7.18 12.54
C PRO A 387 18.15 5.86 12.82
N ARG A 388 19.44 5.81 12.51
CA ARG A 388 20.28 4.66 12.90
C ARG A 388 20.14 4.53 14.41
N THR A 389 19.57 3.42 14.86
CA THR A 389 19.60 3.04 16.28
C THR A 389 21.07 2.73 16.58
N SER A 390 21.73 3.63 17.31
CA SER A 390 23.00 3.40 17.97
C SER A 390 22.80 2.40 19.10
#